data_325f9761f13b4fdf20790e24f1cb4478
#
_entry.id   325f9761f13b4fdf20790e24f1cb4478
#
_cell.length_a   1.000
_cell.length_b   1.000
_cell.length_c   1.000
_cell.angle_alpha   90.00
_cell.angle_beta   90.00
_cell.angle_gamma   90.00
#
_symmetry.space_group_name_H-M   'P 1'
#
loop_
_entity.id
_entity.type
_entity.pdbx_description
1 polymer ?
#
loop_
_entity_poly.entity_id
_entity_poly.type
_entity_poly.pdbx_seq_one_letter_code
_entity_poly.pdbx_strand_id
1 'polypeptide(L)'
;MVAVTREAAAELAGRCSTDDATLGVVLFSLRRSLAREAISEELYDDLEAVLGEFSRPDPDEVGAIADGFRKATTKLVEIVPYLVKPYPIDEMRRVIDVSAEHPRPEHAQGHVVRFGLAILTILDLMGDDAS
;
A
#
# COMPACT_ATOMS: atom_id res chain seq x y z
N MET A 1 -7.87 0.19 -20.52
CA MET A 1 -7.69 1.36 -19.64
C MET A 1 -6.24 1.85 -19.63
N VAL A 2 -5.29 0.96 -19.39
CA VAL A 2 -3.87 1.34 -19.38
C VAL A 2 -3.44 1.87 -20.76
N ALA A 3 -3.88 1.25 -21.84
CA ALA A 3 -3.57 1.70 -23.19
C ALA A 3 -4.11 3.11 -23.48
N VAL A 4 -5.35 3.39 -23.05
CA VAL A 4 -5.95 4.70 -23.23
C VAL A 4 -5.17 5.76 -22.46
N THR A 5 -4.78 5.46 -21.21
CA THR A 5 -4.00 6.38 -20.39
C THR A 5 -2.64 6.67 -21.03
N ARG A 6 -2.01 5.64 -21.59
CA ARG A 6 -0.71 5.78 -22.25
C ARG A 6 -0.82 6.65 -23.51
N GLU A 7 -1.83 6.45 -24.30
CA GLU A 7 -2.07 7.26 -25.49
C GLU A 7 -2.34 8.71 -25.12
N ALA A 8 -3.18 8.94 -24.10
CA ALA A 8 -3.47 10.28 -23.63
C ALA A 8 -2.21 10.98 -23.12
N ALA A 9 -1.36 10.28 -22.38
CA ALA A 9 -0.11 10.82 -21.88
C ALA A 9 0.84 11.17 -23.02
N ALA A 10 0.97 10.30 -24.01
CA ALA A 10 1.82 10.53 -25.19
C ALA A 10 1.31 11.72 -26.00
N GLU A 11 0.00 11.81 -26.20
CA GLU A 11 -0.61 12.90 -26.93
C GLU A 11 -0.40 14.24 -26.22
N LEU A 12 -0.59 14.27 -24.90
CA LEU A 12 -0.36 15.47 -24.10
C LEU A 12 1.11 15.89 -24.13
N ALA A 13 2.02 14.94 -24.04
CA ALA A 13 3.46 15.21 -24.12
C ALA A 13 3.83 15.79 -25.47
N GLY A 14 3.22 15.31 -26.56
CA GLY A 14 3.46 15.80 -27.90
C GLY A 14 2.92 17.21 -28.14
N ARG A 15 1.79 17.55 -27.52
CA ARG A 15 1.16 18.86 -27.68
C ARG A 15 1.72 19.92 -26.73
N CYS A 16 2.03 19.50 -25.50
CA CYS A 16 2.35 20.42 -24.42
C CYS A 16 3.64 20.02 -23.72
N SER A 17 4.68 19.77 -24.49
CA SER A 17 5.96 19.31 -23.97
C SER A 17 6.56 20.26 -22.93
N THR A 18 6.13 21.52 -22.89
CA THR A 18 6.60 22.52 -21.93
C THR A 18 5.55 22.83 -20.85
N ASP A 19 4.42 22.08 -20.83
CA ASP A 19 3.37 22.32 -19.87
C ASP A 19 3.55 21.42 -18.65
N ASP A 20 4.29 21.92 -17.66
CA ASP A 20 4.56 21.20 -16.42
C ASP A 20 3.28 20.90 -15.63
N ALA A 21 2.28 21.77 -15.70
CA ALA A 21 1.02 21.57 -14.99
C ALA A 21 0.25 20.36 -15.52
N THR A 22 0.18 20.22 -16.85
CA THR A 22 -0.50 19.09 -17.49
C THR A 22 0.25 17.78 -17.17
N LEU A 23 1.56 17.78 -17.25
CA LEU A 23 2.37 16.62 -16.90
C LEU A 23 2.18 16.23 -15.43
N GLY A 24 2.10 17.22 -14.54
CA GLY A 24 1.83 17.00 -13.12
C GLY A 24 0.48 16.31 -12.88
N VAL A 25 -0.56 16.71 -13.61
CA VAL A 25 -1.89 16.07 -13.50
C VAL A 25 -1.83 14.61 -13.94
N VAL A 26 -1.15 14.32 -15.04
CA VAL A 26 -1.00 12.94 -15.53
C VAL A 26 -0.25 12.07 -14.52
N LEU A 27 0.86 12.58 -13.97
CA LEU A 27 1.63 11.84 -12.96
C LEU A 27 0.81 11.60 -11.70
N PHE A 28 0.03 12.59 -11.26
CA PHE A 28 -0.85 12.45 -10.10
C PHE A 28 -1.89 11.35 -10.32
N SER A 29 -2.49 11.32 -11.50
CA SER A 29 -3.48 10.31 -11.85
C SER A 29 -2.87 8.90 -11.86
N LEU A 30 -1.65 8.76 -12.38
CA LEU A 30 -0.94 7.48 -12.39
C LEU A 30 -0.62 7.02 -10.97
N ARG A 31 -0.18 7.93 -10.10
CA ARG A 31 0.09 7.61 -8.70
C ARG A 31 -1.16 7.11 -8.00
N ARG A 32 -2.29 7.78 -8.20
CA ARG A 32 -3.55 7.36 -7.60
C ARG A 32 -3.99 5.97 -8.11
N SER A 33 -3.77 5.70 -9.38
CA SER A 33 -4.09 4.40 -9.95
C SER A 33 -3.24 3.29 -9.34
N LEU A 34 -1.94 3.53 -9.18
CA LEU A 34 -1.03 2.58 -8.54
C LEU A 34 -1.40 2.33 -7.08
N ALA A 35 -1.75 3.40 -6.35
CA ALA A 35 -2.17 3.28 -4.96
C ALA A 35 -3.44 2.43 -4.84
N ARG A 36 -4.40 2.62 -5.74
CA ARG A 36 -5.64 1.83 -5.75
C ARG A 36 -5.39 0.36 -6.05
N GLU A 37 -4.44 0.06 -6.92
CA GLU A 37 -4.09 -1.33 -7.21
C GLU A 37 -3.47 -2.02 -6.00
N ALA A 38 -2.70 -1.29 -5.21
CA ALA A 38 -2.05 -1.83 -4.02
C ALA A 38 -3.03 -2.01 -2.86
N ILE A 39 -4.05 -1.15 -2.80
CA ILE A 39 -4.98 -1.09 -1.67
C ILE A 39 -6.27 -1.75 -2.10
N SER A 40 -6.46 -3.02 -1.71
CA SER A 40 -7.69 -3.76 -1.98
C SER A 40 -8.68 -3.59 -0.82
N GLU A 41 -9.96 -3.82 -1.10
CA GLU A 41 -10.97 -3.83 -0.05
C GLU A 41 -10.68 -4.90 0.99
N GLU A 42 -10.13 -6.04 0.56
CA GLU A 42 -9.74 -7.11 1.46
C GLU A 42 -8.70 -6.65 2.47
N LEU A 43 -7.75 -5.82 2.04
CA LEU A 43 -6.73 -5.28 2.94
C LEU A 43 -7.38 -4.40 4.01
N TYR A 44 -8.31 -3.54 3.64
CA TYR A 44 -9.01 -2.71 4.61
C TYR A 44 -9.85 -3.53 5.57
N ASP A 45 -10.53 -4.57 5.08
CA ASP A 45 -11.30 -5.47 5.93
C ASP A 45 -10.39 -6.17 6.93
N ASP A 46 -9.23 -6.65 6.48
CA ASP A 46 -8.25 -7.30 7.35
C ASP A 46 -7.69 -6.34 8.40
N LEU A 47 -7.38 -5.11 8.00
CA LEU A 47 -6.90 -4.09 8.93
C LEU A 47 -7.94 -3.77 9.99
N GLU A 48 -9.21 -3.64 9.59
CA GLU A 48 -10.28 -3.38 10.53
C GLU A 48 -10.49 -4.56 11.48
N ALA A 49 -10.39 -5.79 10.98
CA ALA A 49 -10.52 -6.99 11.80
C ALA A 49 -9.44 -7.07 12.89
N VAL A 50 -8.26 -6.54 12.62
CA VAL A 50 -7.12 -6.59 13.54
C VAL A 50 -7.01 -5.36 14.41
N LEU A 51 -7.24 -4.17 13.84
CA LEU A 51 -7.03 -2.89 14.51
C LEU A 51 -8.30 -2.20 14.98
N GLY A 52 -9.46 -2.74 14.60
CA GLY A 52 -10.75 -2.18 15.00
C GLY A 52 -10.93 -2.20 16.52
N GLU A 53 -11.64 -1.20 17.03
CA GLU A 53 -11.79 -0.95 18.45
C GLU A 53 -12.36 -2.15 19.22
N PHE A 54 -13.28 -2.87 18.60
CA PHE A 54 -13.96 -4.02 19.23
C PHE A 54 -13.67 -5.33 18.52
N SER A 55 -12.71 -5.32 17.61
CA SER A 55 -12.45 -6.49 16.78
C SER A 55 -11.40 -7.39 17.40
N ARG A 56 -11.70 -8.68 17.48
CA ARG A 56 -10.74 -9.71 17.85
C ARG A 56 -10.89 -10.84 16.85
N PRO A 57 -9.93 -10.99 15.92
CA PRO A 57 -10.00 -12.09 14.96
C PRO A 57 -9.87 -13.43 15.69
N ASP A 58 -10.58 -14.43 15.20
CA ASP A 58 -10.44 -15.78 15.71
C ASP A 58 -9.04 -16.30 15.40
N PRO A 59 -8.48 -17.18 16.26
CA PRO A 59 -7.16 -17.75 16.01
C PRO A 59 -7.04 -18.38 14.62
N ASP A 60 -8.13 -18.94 14.09
CA ASP A 60 -8.14 -19.53 12.76
C ASP A 60 -8.03 -18.50 11.65
N GLU A 61 -8.49 -17.28 11.89
CA GLU A 61 -8.46 -16.19 10.92
C GLU A 61 -7.12 -15.46 10.90
N VAL A 62 -6.39 -15.48 12.01
CA VAL A 62 -5.13 -14.75 12.15
C VAL A 62 -4.12 -15.13 11.08
N GLY A 63 -3.98 -16.44 10.81
CA GLY A 63 -3.08 -16.92 9.77
C GLY A 63 -3.41 -16.41 8.39
N ALA A 64 -4.70 -16.43 8.04
CA ALA A 64 -5.18 -15.95 6.75
C ALA A 64 -4.97 -14.45 6.60
N ILE A 65 -5.22 -13.69 7.67
CA ILE A 65 -5.01 -12.24 7.69
C ILE A 65 -3.52 -11.92 7.50
N ALA A 66 -2.64 -12.62 8.22
CA ALA A 66 -1.20 -12.44 8.08
C ALA A 66 -0.73 -12.72 6.65
N ASP A 67 -1.28 -13.74 6.00
CA ASP A 67 -0.96 -14.04 4.60
C ASP A 67 -1.44 -12.93 3.67
N GLY A 68 -2.61 -12.38 3.93
CA GLY A 68 -3.12 -11.24 3.19
C GLY A 68 -2.21 -10.02 3.34
N PHE A 69 -1.72 -9.78 4.56
CA PHE A 69 -0.77 -8.69 4.82
C PHE A 69 0.56 -8.91 4.10
N ARG A 70 1.04 -10.16 4.00
CA ARG A 70 2.27 -10.46 3.25
C ARG A 70 2.10 -10.17 1.76
N LYS A 71 0.95 -10.51 1.19
CA LYS A 71 0.65 -10.17 -0.20
C LYS A 71 0.60 -8.66 -0.41
N ALA A 72 -0.02 -7.93 0.51
CA ALA A 72 -0.06 -6.48 0.45
C ALA A 72 1.35 -5.89 0.55
N THR A 73 2.20 -6.43 1.43
CA THR A 73 3.58 -5.98 1.58
C THR A 73 4.36 -6.14 0.27
N THR A 74 4.18 -7.25 -0.43
CA THR A 74 4.84 -7.46 -1.71
C THR A 74 4.48 -6.36 -2.71
N LYS A 75 3.20 -5.99 -2.77
CA LYS A 75 2.76 -4.90 -3.64
C LYS A 75 3.30 -3.55 -3.19
N LEU A 76 3.32 -3.29 -1.88
CA LEU A 76 3.85 -2.03 -1.34
C LEU A 76 5.33 -1.86 -1.68
N VAL A 77 6.12 -2.94 -1.59
CA VAL A 77 7.54 -2.88 -1.95
C VAL A 77 7.72 -2.44 -3.41
N GLU A 78 6.82 -2.86 -4.28
CA GLU A 78 6.89 -2.50 -5.70
C GLU A 78 6.50 -1.06 -5.98
N ILE A 79 5.50 -0.52 -5.27
CA ILE A 79 4.91 0.77 -5.64
C ILE A 79 5.35 1.95 -4.77
N VAL A 80 5.71 1.74 -3.51
CA VAL A 80 6.07 2.83 -2.59
C VAL A 80 7.21 3.70 -3.13
N PRO A 81 8.26 3.14 -3.79
CA PRO A 81 9.32 3.98 -4.34
C PRO A 81 8.83 5.05 -5.32
N TYR A 82 7.71 4.82 -5.96
CA TYR A 82 7.12 5.75 -6.94
C TYR A 82 6.13 6.73 -6.31
N LEU A 83 5.62 6.43 -5.12
CA LEU A 83 4.53 7.19 -4.51
C LEU A 83 4.97 8.06 -3.35
N VAL A 84 5.99 7.65 -2.62
CA VAL A 84 6.43 8.34 -1.39
C VAL A 84 7.86 8.81 -1.55
N LYS A 85 8.08 10.12 -1.46
CA LYS A 85 9.41 10.71 -1.55
C LYS A 85 9.59 11.74 -0.43
N PRO A 86 10.68 11.66 0.33
CA PRO A 86 11.76 10.66 0.20
C PRO A 86 11.27 9.25 0.55
N TYR A 87 11.99 8.24 0.07
CA TYR A 87 11.62 6.86 0.34
C TYR A 87 11.63 6.57 1.83
N PRO A 88 10.53 6.02 2.39
CA PRO A 88 10.42 5.80 3.85
C PRO A 88 11.15 4.53 4.27
N ILE A 89 12.48 4.63 4.39
CA ILE A 89 13.37 3.49 4.63
C ILE A 89 13.00 2.74 5.91
N ASP A 90 12.84 3.48 7.01
CA ASP A 90 12.59 2.85 8.32
C ASP A 90 11.24 2.15 8.37
N GLU A 91 10.22 2.81 7.83
CA GLU A 91 8.86 2.26 7.80
C GLU A 91 8.79 1.03 6.90
N MET A 92 9.44 1.09 5.74
CA MET A 92 9.48 -0.03 4.80
C MET A 92 10.28 -1.19 5.38
N ARG A 93 11.40 -0.90 6.04
CA ARG A 93 12.17 -1.96 6.70
C ARG A 93 11.34 -2.66 7.76
N ARG A 94 10.60 -1.90 8.55
CA ARG A 94 9.74 -2.46 9.61
C ARG A 94 8.68 -3.39 9.03
N VAL A 95 7.98 -2.97 7.98
CA VAL A 95 6.92 -3.81 7.39
C VAL A 95 7.52 -5.07 6.76
N ILE A 96 8.68 -4.96 6.12
CA ILE A 96 9.36 -6.10 5.53
C ILE A 96 9.81 -7.09 6.61
N ASP A 97 10.43 -6.59 7.67
CA ASP A 97 10.89 -7.44 8.77
C ASP A 97 9.74 -8.18 9.44
N VAL A 98 8.64 -7.48 9.72
CA VAL A 98 7.46 -8.10 10.32
C VAL A 98 6.86 -9.14 9.37
N SER A 99 6.84 -8.86 8.07
CA SER A 99 6.32 -9.80 7.08
C SER A 99 7.13 -11.10 7.00
N ALA A 100 8.41 -11.03 7.33
CA ALA A 100 9.29 -12.20 7.30
C ALA A 100 9.19 -13.05 8.56
N GLU A 101 8.57 -12.53 9.63
CA GLU A 101 8.41 -13.28 10.87
C GLU A 101 7.37 -14.39 10.71
N HIS A 102 7.64 -15.55 11.32
CA HIS A 102 6.71 -16.66 11.40
C HIS A 102 6.51 -17.02 12.87
N PRO A 103 5.62 -16.27 13.56
CA PRO A 103 5.45 -16.43 15.00
C PRO A 103 4.81 -17.78 15.37
N ARG A 104 5.08 -18.21 16.59
CA ARG A 104 4.38 -19.35 17.17
C ARG A 104 2.90 -18.99 17.38
N PRO A 105 1.99 -19.99 17.44
CA PRO A 105 0.56 -19.70 17.60
C PRO A 105 0.24 -18.77 18.77
N GLU A 106 0.94 -18.90 19.89
CA GLU A 106 0.72 -18.05 21.06
C GLU A 106 1.12 -16.59 20.85
N HIS A 107 1.95 -16.32 19.85
CA HIS A 107 2.39 -14.96 19.51
C HIS A 107 1.77 -14.43 18.22
N ALA A 108 0.99 -15.24 17.53
CA ALA A 108 0.45 -14.90 16.22
C ALA A 108 -0.45 -13.66 16.24
N GLN A 109 -1.26 -13.51 17.28
CA GLN A 109 -2.16 -12.36 17.37
C GLN A 109 -1.40 -11.06 17.57
N GLY A 110 -0.40 -11.05 18.45
CA GLY A 110 0.45 -9.86 18.64
C GLY A 110 1.21 -9.52 17.38
N HIS A 111 1.68 -10.53 16.65
CA HIS A 111 2.37 -10.34 15.39
C HIS A 111 1.47 -9.67 14.34
N VAL A 112 0.24 -10.16 14.18
CA VAL A 112 -0.66 -9.62 13.16
C VAL A 112 -1.07 -8.19 13.47
N VAL A 113 -1.20 -7.82 14.76
CA VAL A 113 -1.46 -6.45 15.16
C VAL A 113 -0.30 -5.54 14.78
N ARG A 114 0.93 -5.93 15.11
CA ARG A 114 2.12 -5.14 14.73
C ARG A 114 2.25 -5.02 13.22
N PHE A 115 1.95 -6.09 12.50
CA PHE A 115 1.98 -6.11 11.05
C PHE A 115 0.96 -5.12 10.48
N GLY A 116 -0.27 -5.17 10.97
CA GLY A 116 -1.32 -4.23 10.55
C GLY A 116 -0.94 -2.78 10.79
N LEU A 117 -0.36 -2.47 11.95
CA LEU A 117 0.09 -1.11 12.27
C LEU A 117 1.19 -0.65 11.33
N ALA A 118 2.14 -1.54 10.99
CA ALA A 118 3.21 -1.21 10.05
C ALA A 118 2.66 -0.90 8.66
N ILE A 119 1.70 -1.70 8.19
CA ILE A 119 1.04 -1.46 6.90
C ILE A 119 0.27 -0.14 6.94
N LEU A 120 -0.50 0.11 7.98
CA LEU A 120 -1.29 1.34 8.11
C LEU A 120 -0.39 2.58 8.06
N THR A 121 0.77 2.54 8.68
CA THR A 121 1.74 3.63 8.63
C THR A 121 2.15 3.94 7.18
N ILE A 122 2.40 2.91 6.39
CA ILE A 122 2.76 3.08 4.98
C ILE A 122 1.58 3.65 4.19
N LEU A 123 0.37 3.15 4.43
CA LEU A 123 -0.83 3.64 3.74
C LEU A 123 -1.07 5.12 4.05
N ASP A 124 -0.84 5.55 5.29
CA ASP A 124 -0.97 6.95 5.67
C ASP A 124 0.02 7.83 4.91
N LEU A 125 1.26 7.38 4.76
CA LEU A 125 2.26 8.10 3.98
C LEU A 125 1.86 8.20 2.50
N MET A 126 1.30 7.14 1.95
CA MET A 126 0.81 7.13 0.57
C MET A 126 -0.38 8.08 0.40
N GLY A 127 -1.27 8.12 1.38
CA GLY A 127 -2.43 9.00 1.37
C GLY A 127 -2.04 10.47 1.41
N ASP A 128 -1.10 10.83 2.27
CA ASP A 128 -0.60 12.19 2.39
C ASP A 128 0.05 12.65 1.09
N ASP A 129 0.79 11.75 0.46
CA ASP A 129 1.49 12.04 -0.80
C ASP A 129 0.54 12.09 -1.98
N ALA A 130 -0.55 11.33 -1.94
CA ALA A 130 -1.55 11.26 -2.99
C ALA A 130 -2.57 12.41 -2.92
N SER A 131 -2.71 13.02 -1.78
CA SER A 131 -3.63 14.15 -1.60
C SER A 131 -2.94 15.48 -1.90
#